data_cfb585f444645c1b8cf2e63c686f8fc4
#
_entry.id   cfb585f444645c1b8cf2e63c686f8fc4
#
_cell.length_a   1.000
_cell.length_b   1.000
_cell.length_c   1.000
_cell.angle_alpha   90.00
_cell.angle_beta   90.00
_cell.angle_gamma   90.00
#
_symmetry.space_group_name_H-M   'P 1'
#
loop_
_entity.id
_entity.type
_entity.pdbx_description
1 polymer ?
#
loop_
_entity_poly.entity_id
_entity_poly.type
_entity_poly.pdbx_seq_one_letter_code
_entity_poly.pdbx_strand_id
1 'polypeptide(L)'
;YYTVTSGYEPDWVVWNDDGTTTYIEAKGRFRDRTETRKYLAVRDGLKPTEELVFILQNPNTNMPGAVRRKDGTRASISEWCDKHDFAWFTAETVPQHWRRKL
;
A
#
# COMPACT_ATOMS: atom_id res chain seq x y z
N TYR A 1 -1.33 18.00 -6.99
CA TYR A 1 -1.05 16.79 -6.22
C TYR A 1 -0.21 17.10 -4.99
N TYR A 2 -0.10 16.11 -4.13
CA TYR A 2 0.51 16.24 -2.81
C TYR A 2 1.81 15.43 -2.76
N THR A 3 2.88 16.06 -2.28
CA THR A 3 4.18 15.39 -2.13
C THR A 3 4.52 15.29 -0.64
N VAL A 4 4.81 14.08 -0.17
CA VAL A 4 5.26 13.87 1.21
C VAL A 4 6.76 14.24 1.34
N THR A 5 7.26 14.34 2.57
CA THR A 5 8.60 14.83 2.90
C THR A 5 9.72 14.12 2.12
N SER A 6 9.55 12.84 1.79
CA SER A 6 10.53 12.04 1.04
C SER A 6 10.54 12.31 -0.46
N GLY A 7 9.71 13.22 -0.96
CA GLY A 7 9.51 13.43 -2.40
C GLY A 7 8.55 12.44 -3.04
N TYR A 8 7.94 11.55 -2.27
CA TYR A 8 6.97 10.59 -2.75
C TYR A 8 5.63 11.25 -3.03
N GLU A 9 5.02 10.92 -4.16
CA GLU A 9 3.69 11.38 -4.54
C GLU A 9 2.71 10.20 -4.52
N PRO A 10 1.77 10.15 -3.56
CA PRO A 10 0.75 9.09 -3.54
C PRO A 10 -0.26 9.30 -4.67
N ASP A 11 -0.95 8.22 -5.05
CA ASP A 11 -2.01 8.32 -6.06
C ASP A 11 -3.18 9.17 -5.56
N TRP A 12 -3.53 9.04 -4.27
CA TRP A 12 -4.58 9.84 -3.63
C TRP A 12 -4.20 10.18 -2.20
N VAL A 13 -4.77 11.28 -1.71
CA VAL A 13 -4.64 11.70 -0.31
C VAL A 13 -6.04 11.85 0.26
N VAL A 14 -6.28 11.24 1.42
CA VAL A 14 -7.52 11.42 2.17
C VAL A 14 -7.19 12.13 3.47
N TRP A 15 -7.76 13.32 3.65
CA TRP A 15 -7.69 14.05 4.92
C TRP A 15 -8.91 13.62 5.75
N ASN A 16 -8.66 12.87 6.80
CA ASN A 16 -9.71 12.31 7.64
C ASN A 16 -10.25 13.35 8.62
N ASP A 17 -11.50 13.15 9.04
CA ASP A 17 -12.16 14.10 9.94
C ASP A 17 -11.53 14.14 11.34
N ASP A 18 -10.80 13.09 11.72
CA ASP A 18 -10.09 13.00 13.00
C ASP A 18 -8.72 13.68 13.00
N GLY A 19 -8.35 14.35 11.91
CA GLY A 19 -7.08 15.04 11.78
C GLY A 19 -5.94 14.17 11.24
N THR A 20 -6.19 12.89 10.97
CA THR A 20 -5.18 12.02 10.35
C THR A 20 -5.20 12.13 8.84
N THR A 21 -4.12 11.71 8.20
CA THR A 21 -3.99 11.73 6.75
C THR A 21 -3.69 10.32 6.25
N THR A 22 -4.43 9.86 5.25
CA THR A 22 -4.20 8.58 4.60
C THR A 22 -3.70 8.80 3.19
N TYR A 23 -2.52 8.27 2.90
CA TYR A 23 -1.96 8.23 1.54
C TYR A 23 -2.32 6.89 0.92
N ILE A 24 -2.86 6.92 -0.28
CA ILE A 24 -3.36 5.72 -0.96
C ILE A 24 -2.55 5.48 -2.21
N GLU A 25 -2.05 4.26 -2.33
CA GLU A 25 -1.32 3.80 -3.49
C GLU A 25 -2.06 2.61 -4.11
N ALA A 26 -2.46 2.75 -5.38
CA ALA A 26 -3.06 1.63 -6.12
C ALA A 26 -1.96 0.78 -6.74
N LYS A 27 -2.03 -0.54 -6.57
CA LYS A 27 -1.02 -1.47 -7.08
C LYS A 27 -1.64 -2.68 -7.76
N GLY A 28 -1.21 -2.95 -8.99
CA GLY A 28 -1.44 -4.23 -9.64
C GLY A 28 -0.38 -5.24 -9.24
N ARG A 29 0.87 -4.80 -9.24
CA ARG A 29 2.03 -5.61 -8.81
C ARG A 29 3.19 -4.69 -8.47
N PHE A 30 4.14 -5.18 -7.71
CA PHE A 30 5.43 -4.51 -7.55
C PHE A 30 6.35 -4.93 -8.69
N ARG A 31 7.11 -3.98 -9.22
CA ARG A 31 8.03 -4.20 -10.32
C ARG A 31 9.22 -5.06 -9.87
N ASP A 32 9.78 -4.74 -8.69
CA ASP A 32 10.96 -5.39 -8.15
C ASP A 32 11.12 -5.07 -6.66
N ARG A 33 12.21 -5.58 -6.05
CA ARG A 33 12.48 -5.35 -4.63
C ARG A 33 12.86 -3.90 -4.33
N THR A 34 13.37 -3.17 -5.29
CA THR A 34 13.66 -1.75 -5.12
C THR A 34 12.39 -0.96 -4.87
N GLU A 35 11.34 -1.30 -5.60
CA GLU A 35 10.04 -0.67 -5.40
C GLU A 35 9.47 -0.98 -4.01
N THR A 36 9.54 -2.23 -3.55
CA THR A 36 9.05 -2.59 -2.22
C THR A 36 9.82 -1.86 -1.12
N ARG A 37 11.14 -1.74 -1.24
CA ARG A 37 11.96 -0.97 -0.28
C ARG A 37 11.60 0.51 -0.26
N LYS A 38 11.24 1.07 -1.41
CA LYS A 38 10.78 2.45 -1.51
C LYS A 38 9.57 2.68 -0.60
N TYR A 39 8.57 1.80 -0.64
CA TYR A 39 7.38 1.98 0.19
C TYR A 39 7.65 1.79 1.68
N LEU A 40 8.56 0.89 2.03
CA LEU A 40 8.99 0.76 3.41
C LEU A 40 9.67 2.03 3.91
N ALA A 41 10.53 2.62 3.09
CA ALA A 41 11.21 3.87 3.42
C ALA A 41 10.22 5.04 3.52
N VAL A 42 9.24 5.11 2.63
CA VAL A 42 8.18 6.13 2.70
C VAL A 42 7.44 6.03 4.03
N ARG A 43 7.01 4.81 4.40
CA ARG A 43 6.29 4.59 5.65
C ARG A 43 7.12 5.02 6.86
N ASP A 44 8.40 4.67 6.88
CA ASP A 44 9.27 4.99 8.00
C ASP A 44 9.45 6.50 8.18
N GLY A 45 9.26 7.27 7.13
CA GLY A 45 9.33 8.73 7.17
C GLY A 45 8.02 9.43 7.50
N LEU A 46 6.91 8.68 7.61
CA LEU A 46 5.62 9.28 7.91
C LEU A 46 5.50 9.69 9.37
N LYS A 47 4.69 10.73 9.61
CA LYS A 47 4.34 11.15 10.97
C LYS A 47 3.35 10.16 11.59
N PRO A 48 3.24 10.12 12.95
CA PRO A 48 2.24 9.24 13.60
C PRO A 48 0.80 9.48 13.17
N THR A 49 0.50 10.67 12.65
CA THR A 49 -0.84 11.03 12.15
C THR A 49 -1.04 10.69 10.68
N GLU A 50 -0.07 10.06 10.06
CA GLU A 50 -0.09 9.72 8.64
C GLU A 50 0.01 8.21 8.47
N GLU A 51 -0.66 7.66 7.46
CA GLU A 51 -0.50 6.26 7.09
C GLU A 51 -0.48 6.09 5.58
N LEU A 52 0.19 5.04 5.13
CA LEU A 52 0.20 4.61 3.74
C LEU A 52 -0.62 3.34 3.62
N VAL A 53 -1.57 3.34 2.70
CA VAL A 53 -2.52 2.24 2.49
C VAL A 53 -2.48 1.85 1.02
N PHE A 54 -2.59 0.56 0.73
CA PHE A 54 -2.63 0.05 -0.64
C PHE A 54 -4.04 -0.33 -1.05
N ILE A 55 -4.39 -0.02 -2.29
CA ILE A 55 -5.55 -0.62 -2.97
C ILE A 55 -4.99 -1.59 -3.99
N LEU A 56 -5.24 -2.88 -3.77
CA LEU A 56 -4.67 -3.95 -4.59
C LEU A 56 -5.66 -4.39 -5.67
N GLN A 57 -5.18 -4.47 -6.91
CA GLN A 57 -5.98 -4.97 -8.02
C GLN A 57 -6.31 -6.45 -7.80
N ASN A 58 -5.30 -7.25 -7.45
CA ASN A 58 -5.46 -8.66 -7.12
C ASN A 58 -4.56 -9.01 -5.94
N PRO A 59 -5.14 -9.27 -4.74
CA PRO A 59 -4.34 -9.54 -3.53
C PRO A 59 -3.45 -10.79 -3.65
N ASN A 60 -3.77 -11.70 -4.57
CA ASN A 60 -3.05 -12.95 -4.74
C ASN A 60 -1.89 -12.87 -5.74
N THR A 61 -1.63 -11.70 -6.32
CA THR A 61 -0.50 -11.50 -7.21
C THR A 61 0.80 -11.81 -6.48
N ASN A 62 1.68 -12.60 -7.10
CA ASN A 62 2.95 -12.98 -6.50
C ASN A 62 3.87 -11.78 -6.33
N MET A 63 4.63 -11.77 -5.23
CA MET A 63 5.68 -10.78 -5.03
C MET A 63 6.84 -11.03 -6.00
N PRO A 64 7.55 -9.97 -6.44
CA PRO A 64 8.72 -10.14 -7.30
C PRO A 64 9.80 -10.96 -6.60
N GLY A 65 10.33 -11.97 -7.31
CA GLY A 65 11.37 -12.83 -6.79
C GLY A 65 10.93 -13.80 -5.70
N ALA A 66 9.62 -13.96 -5.47
CA ALA A 66 9.11 -14.88 -4.47
C ALA A 66 9.47 -16.32 -4.79
N VAL A 67 9.99 -17.05 -3.80
CA VAL A 67 10.40 -18.44 -3.94
C VAL A 67 9.18 -19.34 -3.76
N ARG A 68 9.12 -20.40 -4.57
CA ARG A 68 8.04 -21.39 -4.47
C ARG A 68 8.15 -22.14 -3.13
N ARG A 69 7.04 -22.18 -2.40
CA ARG A 69 6.95 -22.91 -1.13
C ARG A 69 6.69 -24.39 -1.38
N LYS A 70 6.82 -25.20 -0.31
CA LYS A 70 6.56 -26.65 -0.36
C LYS A 70 5.14 -26.98 -0.85
N ASP A 71 4.16 -26.14 -0.53
CA ASP A 71 2.76 -26.32 -0.96
C ASP A 71 2.50 -25.82 -2.38
N GLY A 72 3.53 -25.36 -3.09
CA GLY A 72 3.41 -24.86 -4.47
C GLY A 72 3.06 -23.40 -4.58
N THR A 73 2.78 -22.71 -3.47
CA THR A 73 2.45 -21.28 -3.49
C THR A 73 3.69 -20.40 -3.42
N ARG A 74 3.49 -19.11 -3.67
CA ARG A 74 4.51 -18.08 -3.51
C ARG A 74 3.92 -16.94 -2.71
N ALA A 75 4.75 -16.16 -2.03
CA ALA A 75 4.29 -15.00 -1.27
C ALA A 75 3.53 -14.05 -2.19
N SER A 76 2.34 -13.65 -1.77
CA SER A 76 1.49 -12.71 -2.51
C SER A 76 1.70 -11.28 -2.04
N ILE A 77 1.18 -10.33 -2.83
CA ILE A 77 1.25 -8.91 -2.48
C ILE A 77 0.50 -8.62 -1.17
N SER A 78 -0.65 -9.27 -0.94
CA SER A 78 -1.40 -9.09 0.31
C SER A 78 -0.63 -9.65 1.52
N GLU A 79 0.05 -10.78 1.36
CA GLU A 79 0.90 -11.33 2.42
C GLU A 79 2.06 -10.39 2.76
N TRP A 80 2.65 -9.75 1.74
CA TRP A 80 3.69 -8.76 1.97
C TRP A 80 3.16 -7.56 2.76
N CYS A 81 1.99 -7.06 2.40
CA CYS A 81 1.35 -5.98 3.14
C CYS A 81 1.12 -6.36 4.59
N ASP A 82 0.55 -7.55 4.83
CA ASP A 82 0.28 -8.03 6.19
C ASP A 82 1.57 -8.18 7.01
N LYS A 83 2.60 -8.73 6.38
CA LYS A 83 3.90 -8.92 7.04
C LYS A 83 4.52 -7.61 7.49
N HIS A 84 4.33 -6.55 6.72
CA HIS A 84 4.91 -5.23 7.00
C HIS A 84 3.91 -4.26 7.61
N ASP A 85 2.77 -4.73 8.06
CA ASP A 85 1.73 -3.94 8.74
C ASP A 85 1.17 -2.80 7.88
N PHE A 86 1.08 -3.00 6.56
CA PHE A 86 0.36 -2.10 5.69
C PHE A 86 -1.11 -2.52 5.63
N ALA A 87 -2.03 -1.60 5.87
CA ALA A 87 -3.43 -1.82 5.56
C ALA A 87 -3.61 -1.89 4.04
N TRP A 88 -4.47 -2.77 3.57
CA TRP A 88 -4.78 -2.86 2.16
C TRP A 88 -6.25 -3.19 1.95
N PHE A 89 -6.75 -2.78 0.79
CA PHE A 89 -8.12 -3.01 0.36
C PHE A 89 -8.12 -3.36 -1.11
N THR A 90 -9.23 -3.91 -1.59
CA THR A 90 -9.52 -4.02 -3.02
C THR A 90 -10.54 -2.94 -3.40
N ALA A 91 -10.86 -2.81 -4.69
CA ALA A 91 -11.86 -1.83 -5.12
C ALA A 91 -13.23 -2.09 -4.45
N GLU A 92 -13.52 -3.34 -4.11
CA GLU A 92 -14.78 -3.74 -3.48
C GLU A 92 -14.80 -3.52 -1.97
N THR A 93 -13.64 -3.46 -1.32
CA THR A 93 -13.53 -3.41 0.14
C THR A 93 -13.05 -2.08 0.68
N VAL A 94 -12.75 -1.09 -0.18
CA VAL A 94 -12.36 0.23 0.29
C VAL A 94 -13.43 0.83 1.20
N PRO A 95 -13.03 1.55 2.26
CA PRO A 95 -13.99 2.21 3.14
C PRO A 95 -14.92 3.14 2.35
N GLN A 96 -16.22 3.08 2.68
CA GLN A 96 -17.24 3.84 1.97
C GLN A 96 -16.94 5.35 1.92
N HIS A 97 -16.45 5.90 3.02
CA HIS A 97 -16.20 7.35 3.09
C HIS A 97 -15.03 7.79 2.19
N TRP A 98 -14.12 6.89 1.83
CA TRP A 98 -13.05 7.23 0.89
C TRP A 98 -13.57 7.39 -0.53
N ARG A 99 -14.60 6.62 -0.89
CA ARG A 99 -15.19 6.67 -2.23
C ARG A 99 -15.70 8.06 -2.59
N ARG A 100 -16.10 8.85 -1.60
CA ARG A 100 -16.55 10.22 -1.80
C ARG A 100 -15.39 11.19 -2.04
N LYS A 101 -14.18 10.81 -1.67
CA LYS A 101 -12.97 11.63 -1.72
C LYS A 101 -12.02 11.25 -2.85
N LEU A 102 -12.22 10.09 -3.44
CA LEU A 102 -11.39 9.60 -4.54
C LEU A 102 -11.83 10.06 -5.93
#